data_9a186b84424436b0107540ca89254986
#
_entry.id   9a186b84424436b0107540ca89254986
#
_cell.length_a   1.000
_cell.length_b   1.000
_cell.length_c   1.000
_cell.angle_alpha   90.00
_cell.angle_beta   90.00
_cell.angle_gamma   90.00
#
_symmetry.space_group_name_H-M   'P 1'
#
loop_
_entity.id
_entity.type
_entity.pdbx_description
1 polymer ?
#
loop_
_entity_poly.entity_id
_entity_poly.type
_entity_poly.pdbx_seq_one_letter_code
_entity_poly.pdbx_strand_id
1 'polypeptide(L)'
;MNYLIFQMDLEVGNPEENRKIIERWLETNYSDDLDVVVLPEMWSTGYALEELKEICKVDGNQSIEFLQSLAKKFNVNLVGGSIAVLEGKDIFNRAVIVNRMGEIVHTYDKMHLVPMLDEPKFLTGGHNQVEVFELEGVKMGIIICYDLRFPEIIRDLALQGIQVLHIVAEWPLARETHWNTLLRARAIENQMYVVASNVTGTKLGVEFAGCSQIVDPWGDIVQKLDQEVGELKATLNLETVPQVRKDVPIFSSRVPSLYRSNLRFFLDGVEKISRPEIEFTDYKNFKLEPIDGLVEGLSQRVISENSSTQEMVRILEFAPGTDTTPNGVQVHHYWEELYVVKGSVIDLTLNKIFTAGMVASRPPGMQHGPWKSTDGCVMFEVRYSR
;
A
#
# COMPACT_ATOMS: atom_id res chain seq x y z
N MET A 1 -6.75 14.60 23.36
CA MET A 1 -6.65 15.11 21.98
C MET A 1 -8.06 15.30 21.43
N ASN A 2 -8.39 16.52 21.02
CA ASN A 2 -9.74 16.92 20.64
C ASN A 2 -9.93 16.79 19.12
N TYR A 3 -10.94 16.04 18.72
CA TYR A 3 -11.29 15.74 17.33
C TYR A 3 -12.56 16.44 16.90
N LEU A 4 -12.56 16.89 15.65
CA LEU A 4 -13.75 17.31 14.91
C LEU A 4 -13.79 16.55 13.59
N ILE A 5 -14.85 15.78 13.35
CA ILE A 5 -15.02 14.94 12.16
C ILE A 5 -16.20 15.48 11.35
N PHE A 6 -16.01 15.65 10.05
CA PHE A 6 -17.07 16.04 9.15
C PHE A 6 -17.70 14.82 8.46
N GLN A 7 -19.00 14.64 8.65
CA GLN A 7 -19.85 13.78 7.83
C GLN A 7 -20.51 14.63 6.77
N MET A 8 -19.90 14.65 5.60
CA MET A 8 -20.20 15.59 4.52
C MET A 8 -21.20 15.02 3.52
N ASP A 9 -22.11 15.87 3.02
CA ASP A 9 -22.87 15.66 1.79
C ASP A 9 -22.20 16.49 0.69
N LEU A 10 -21.38 15.86 -0.14
CA LEU A 10 -20.53 16.53 -1.12
C LEU A 10 -21.24 16.77 -2.46
N GLU A 11 -20.76 17.73 -3.23
CA GLU A 11 -21.16 17.97 -4.61
C GLU A 11 -20.25 17.23 -5.58
N VAL A 12 -20.80 16.26 -6.33
CA VAL A 12 -20.03 15.42 -7.26
C VAL A 12 -19.45 16.27 -8.39
N GLY A 13 -18.16 16.11 -8.66
CA GLY A 13 -17.46 16.80 -9.75
C GLY A 13 -17.23 18.31 -9.52
N ASN A 14 -17.46 18.84 -8.33
CA ASN A 14 -17.37 20.27 -8.05
C ASN A 14 -16.40 20.60 -6.90
N PRO A 15 -15.06 20.55 -7.13
CA PRO A 15 -14.07 20.83 -6.09
C PRO A 15 -14.21 22.21 -5.45
N GLU A 16 -14.58 23.22 -6.22
CA GLU A 16 -14.72 24.60 -5.72
C GLU A 16 -15.84 24.72 -4.69
N GLU A 17 -17.02 24.16 -4.96
CA GLU A 17 -18.13 24.21 -4.03
C GLU A 17 -17.86 23.36 -2.78
N ASN A 18 -17.23 22.20 -2.96
CA ASN A 18 -16.85 21.36 -1.84
C ASN A 18 -15.86 22.04 -0.90
N ARG A 19 -14.88 22.80 -1.43
CA ARG A 19 -14.01 23.65 -0.60
C ARG A 19 -14.80 24.69 0.21
N LYS A 20 -15.77 25.35 -0.42
CA LYS A 20 -16.63 26.32 0.27
C LYS A 20 -17.49 25.68 1.36
N ILE A 21 -18.01 24.49 1.11
CA ILE A 21 -18.79 23.72 2.10
C ILE A 21 -17.91 23.43 3.33
N ILE A 22 -16.69 22.90 3.12
CA ILE A 22 -15.76 22.57 4.20
C ILE A 22 -15.35 23.84 4.98
N GLU A 23 -15.01 24.91 4.30
CA GLU A 23 -14.58 26.15 4.96
C GLU A 23 -15.70 26.72 5.84
N ARG A 24 -16.92 26.87 5.30
CA ARG A 24 -18.10 27.34 6.05
C ARG A 24 -18.43 26.44 7.25
N TRP A 25 -18.34 25.12 7.05
CA TRP A 25 -18.57 24.16 8.11
C TRP A 25 -17.53 24.33 9.23
N LEU A 26 -16.24 24.45 8.90
CA LEU A 26 -15.20 24.62 9.89
C LEU A 26 -15.30 25.97 10.59
N GLU A 27 -15.61 27.05 9.91
CA GLU A 27 -15.89 28.37 10.49
C GLU A 27 -16.99 28.33 11.55
N THR A 28 -18.00 27.48 11.33
CA THR A 28 -19.14 27.35 12.25
C THR A 28 -18.82 26.45 13.45
N ASN A 29 -17.98 25.43 13.27
CA ASN A 29 -17.77 24.36 14.25
C ASN A 29 -16.42 24.42 14.97
N TYR A 30 -15.54 25.32 14.57
CA TYR A 30 -14.21 25.50 15.16
C TYR A 30 -14.28 25.90 16.64
N SER A 31 -13.31 25.45 17.42
CA SER A 31 -13.01 25.90 18.77
C SER A 31 -11.50 25.91 19.00
N ASP A 32 -11.02 26.80 19.87
CA ASP A 32 -9.58 27.04 20.10
C ASP A 32 -8.84 25.82 20.71
N ASP A 33 -9.57 24.90 21.31
CA ASP A 33 -9.04 23.67 21.92
C ASP A 33 -8.98 22.50 20.94
N LEU A 34 -9.31 22.72 19.67
CA LEU A 34 -9.34 21.68 18.63
C LEU A 34 -7.92 21.29 18.21
N ASP A 35 -7.65 19.99 18.21
CA ASP A 35 -6.36 19.45 17.79
C ASP A 35 -6.36 18.91 16.36
N VAL A 36 -7.40 18.13 15.99
CA VAL A 36 -7.45 17.42 14.70
C VAL A 36 -8.83 17.52 14.08
N VAL A 37 -8.85 17.89 12.81
CA VAL A 37 -10.05 17.84 11.94
C VAL A 37 -9.90 16.70 10.96
N VAL A 38 -10.98 15.93 10.72
CA VAL A 38 -11.01 14.80 9.80
C VAL A 38 -12.06 15.02 8.73
N LEU A 39 -11.65 14.95 7.46
CA LEU A 39 -12.51 15.01 6.28
C LEU A 39 -12.69 13.62 5.65
N PRO A 40 -13.76 13.38 4.86
CA PRO A 40 -14.01 12.08 4.25
C PRO A 40 -13.18 11.80 3.00
N GLU A 41 -13.40 10.63 2.38
CA GLU A 41 -12.80 10.21 1.11
C GLU A 41 -13.28 11.09 -0.04
N MET A 42 -12.40 11.33 -1.03
CA MET A 42 -12.69 11.99 -2.32
C MET A 42 -13.54 13.26 -2.21
N TRP A 43 -13.45 13.94 -1.08
CA TRP A 43 -14.33 15.06 -0.75
C TRP A 43 -14.35 16.18 -1.81
N SER A 44 -13.27 16.32 -2.60
CA SER A 44 -13.19 17.36 -3.64
C SER A 44 -14.04 17.03 -4.87
N THR A 45 -14.10 15.77 -5.27
CA THR A 45 -14.70 15.35 -6.54
C THR A 45 -15.84 14.35 -6.39
N GLY A 46 -15.93 13.66 -5.24
CA GLY A 46 -16.70 12.44 -5.15
C GLY A 46 -16.26 11.45 -6.23
N TYR A 47 -17.13 10.49 -6.52
CA TYR A 47 -16.90 9.47 -7.56
C TYR A 47 -17.29 9.94 -8.96
N ALA A 48 -16.95 11.18 -9.35
CA ALA A 48 -17.06 11.66 -10.73
C ALA A 48 -16.00 10.98 -11.64
N LEU A 49 -15.95 9.65 -11.63
CA LEU A 49 -14.82 8.84 -12.16
C LEU A 49 -14.52 9.13 -13.62
N GLU A 50 -15.54 9.25 -14.47
CA GLU A 50 -15.36 9.50 -15.90
C GLU A 50 -14.77 10.89 -16.19
N GLU A 51 -15.00 11.85 -15.30
CA GLU A 51 -14.58 13.26 -15.44
C GLU A 51 -13.30 13.56 -14.66
N LEU A 52 -12.82 12.65 -13.79
CA LEU A 52 -11.69 12.88 -12.88
C LEU A 52 -10.47 13.47 -13.56
N LYS A 53 -10.11 12.95 -14.74
CA LYS A 53 -8.92 13.40 -15.45
C LYS A 53 -8.99 14.88 -15.83
N GLU A 54 -10.12 15.34 -16.28
CA GLU A 54 -10.31 16.75 -16.65
C GLU A 54 -10.44 17.63 -15.40
N ILE A 55 -11.14 17.14 -14.38
CA ILE A 55 -11.24 17.85 -13.09
C ILE A 55 -9.85 18.02 -12.47
N CYS A 56 -9.04 16.95 -12.38
CA CYS A 56 -7.70 17.04 -11.83
C CYS A 56 -6.77 17.97 -12.59
N LYS A 57 -6.89 18.07 -13.93
CA LYS A 57 -6.12 19.03 -14.71
C LYS A 57 -6.47 20.49 -14.40
N VAL A 58 -7.75 20.76 -14.15
CA VAL A 58 -8.26 22.12 -13.82
C VAL A 58 -7.97 22.44 -12.35
N ASP A 59 -8.26 21.52 -11.45
CA ASP A 59 -8.02 21.71 -10.01
C ASP A 59 -6.52 21.75 -9.68
N GLY A 60 -5.71 20.95 -10.37
CA GLY A 60 -4.27 20.87 -10.13
C GLY A 60 -3.96 20.57 -8.66
N ASN A 61 -3.25 21.49 -8.01
CA ASN A 61 -2.91 21.40 -6.58
C ASN A 61 -3.84 22.20 -5.66
N GLN A 62 -4.90 22.83 -6.19
CA GLN A 62 -5.73 23.75 -5.41
C GLN A 62 -6.35 23.10 -4.18
N SER A 63 -6.77 21.83 -4.28
CA SER A 63 -7.32 21.11 -3.12
C SER A 63 -6.27 20.84 -2.04
N ILE A 64 -5.01 20.60 -2.42
CA ILE A 64 -3.89 20.46 -1.46
C ILE A 64 -3.58 21.82 -0.81
N GLU A 65 -3.44 22.88 -1.60
CA GLU A 65 -3.18 24.24 -1.13
C GLU A 65 -4.29 24.74 -0.21
N PHE A 66 -5.54 24.37 -0.50
CA PHE A 66 -6.68 24.62 0.35
C PHE A 66 -6.53 23.97 1.73
N LEU A 67 -6.20 22.69 1.80
CA LEU A 67 -5.94 21.99 3.09
C LEU A 67 -4.82 22.68 3.87
N GLN A 68 -3.72 23.04 3.21
CA GLN A 68 -2.60 23.74 3.86
C GLN A 68 -3.00 25.11 4.42
N SER A 69 -3.78 25.89 3.64
CA SER A 69 -4.27 27.18 4.07
C SER A 69 -5.29 27.07 5.21
N LEU A 70 -6.18 26.07 5.15
CA LEU A 70 -7.18 25.81 6.17
C LEU A 70 -6.52 25.43 7.52
N ALA A 71 -5.52 24.55 7.49
CA ALA A 71 -4.74 24.17 8.68
C ALA A 71 -4.10 25.39 9.36
N LYS A 72 -3.49 26.29 8.58
CA LYS A 72 -2.91 27.55 9.08
C LYS A 72 -3.96 28.49 9.62
N LYS A 73 -5.06 28.71 8.87
CA LYS A 73 -6.13 29.65 9.20
C LYS A 73 -6.74 29.33 10.57
N PHE A 74 -6.98 28.04 10.83
CA PHE A 74 -7.63 27.58 12.06
C PHE A 74 -6.64 27.02 13.10
N ASN A 75 -5.33 27.01 12.82
CA ASN A 75 -4.29 26.47 13.70
C ASN A 75 -4.62 25.05 14.19
N VAL A 76 -5.04 24.16 13.28
CA VAL A 76 -5.40 22.76 13.53
C VAL A 76 -4.62 21.80 12.64
N ASN A 77 -4.45 20.57 13.10
CA ASN A 77 -3.97 19.50 12.23
C ASN A 77 -5.14 18.98 11.40
N LEU A 78 -4.89 18.64 10.12
CA LEU A 78 -5.88 18.08 9.24
C LEU A 78 -5.49 16.64 8.84
N VAL A 79 -6.35 15.70 9.17
CA VAL A 79 -6.51 14.47 8.39
C VAL A 79 -7.43 14.84 7.24
N GLY A 80 -6.84 15.34 6.16
CA GLY A 80 -7.52 16.06 5.09
C GLY A 80 -8.39 15.19 4.18
N GLY A 81 -8.82 14.01 4.66
CA GLY A 81 -9.55 13.07 3.85
C GLY A 81 -8.72 12.55 2.70
N SER A 82 -9.36 12.26 1.57
CA SER A 82 -8.64 12.00 0.34
C SER A 82 -9.19 12.81 -0.83
N ILE A 83 -8.34 12.98 -1.85
CA ILE A 83 -8.62 13.71 -3.09
C ILE A 83 -8.07 12.95 -4.28
N ALA A 84 -8.60 13.23 -5.47
CA ALA A 84 -8.02 12.73 -6.71
C ALA A 84 -6.78 13.54 -7.08
N VAL A 85 -5.64 12.87 -7.31
CA VAL A 85 -4.37 13.51 -7.68
C VAL A 85 -3.87 12.91 -8.99
N LEU A 86 -3.65 13.76 -10.00
CA LEU A 86 -3.09 13.36 -11.30
C LEU A 86 -1.56 13.47 -11.26
N GLU A 87 -0.87 12.33 -11.45
CA GLU A 87 0.58 12.27 -11.63
C GLU A 87 0.91 11.61 -12.98
N GLY A 88 1.40 12.41 -13.91
CA GLY A 88 1.66 11.95 -15.28
C GLY A 88 0.38 11.52 -15.98
N LYS A 89 0.18 10.21 -16.15
CA LYS A 89 -1.03 9.62 -16.75
C LYS A 89 -1.96 8.97 -15.70
N ASP A 90 -1.45 8.76 -14.50
CA ASP A 90 -2.10 8.00 -13.44
C ASP A 90 -2.84 8.94 -12.48
N ILE A 91 -4.00 8.50 -11.99
CA ILE A 91 -4.80 9.23 -11.01
C ILE A 91 -4.88 8.38 -9.74
N PHE A 92 -4.49 8.98 -8.61
CA PHE A 92 -4.51 8.34 -7.31
C PHE A 92 -5.62 8.91 -6.43
N ASN A 93 -6.27 8.06 -5.66
CA ASN A 93 -7.10 8.45 -4.52
C ASN A 93 -6.15 8.63 -3.33
N ARG A 94 -5.73 9.89 -3.08
CA ARG A 94 -4.65 10.25 -2.15
C ARG A 94 -5.17 10.92 -0.89
N ALA A 95 -4.89 10.31 0.26
CA ALA A 95 -5.04 10.96 1.54
C ALA A 95 -3.90 11.94 1.78
N VAL A 96 -4.22 13.09 2.39
CA VAL A 96 -3.24 14.16 2.66
C VAL A 96 -3.36 14.57 4.13
N ILE A 97 -2.25 14.48 4.86
CA ILE A 97 -2.16 14.88 6.27
C ILE A 97 -1.35 16.16 6.37
N VAL A 98 -1.94 17.17 7.00
CA VAL A 98 -1.33 18.51 7.12
C VAL A 98 -1.28 18.89 8.59
N ASN A 99 -0.11 19.34 9.07
CA ASN A 99 0.03 19.86 10.43
C ASN A 99 -0.54 21.29 10.54
N ARG A 100 -0.69 21.78 11.77
CA ARG A 100 -1.23 23.13 12.03
C ARG A 100 -0.38 24.28 11.45
N MET A 101 0.87 24.02 11.05
CA MET A 101 1.72 24.97 10.33
C MET A 101 1.45 24.95 8.81
N GLY A 102 0.55 24.08 8.32
CA GLY A 102 0.21 23.92 6.92
C GLY A 102 1.26 23.11 6.13
N GLU A 103 2.08 22.33 6.81
CA GLU A 103 3.04 21.43 6.16
C GLU A 103 2.41 20.06 5.94
N ILE A 104 2.60 19.48 4.76
CA ILE A 104 2.20 18.10 4.50
C ILE A 104 3.18 17.19 5.24
N VAL A 105 2.68 16.45 6.21
CA VAL A 105 3.49 15.53 7.02
C VAL A 105 3.38 14.09 6.56
N HIS A 106 2.33 13.74 5.82
CA HIS A 106 2.14 12.41 5.27
C HIS A 106 1.18 12.41 4.08
N THR A 107 1.37 11.46 3.17
CA THR A 107 0.41 11.15 2.10
C THR A 107 0.26 9.64 1.98
N TYR A 108 -0.92 9.16 1.63
CA TYR A 108 -1.20 7.76 1.40
C TYR A 108 -2.10 7.58 0.18
N ASP A 109 -1.70 6.76 -0.77
CA ASP A 109 -2.50 6.40 -1.94
C ASP A 109 -3.28 5.12 -1.66
N LYS A 110 -4.59 5.13 -1.87
CA LYS A 110 -5.47 3.98 -1.67
C LYS A 110 -4.92 2.75 -2.35
N MET A 111 -4.59 1.73 -1.55
CA MET A 111 -3.97 0.51 -2.04
C MET A 111 -4.97 -0.39 -2.74
N HIS A 112 -6.16 -0.57 -2.14
CA HIS A 112 -7.18 -1.48 -2.63
C HIS A 112 -8.31 -0.72 -3.30
N LEU A 113 -8.33 -0.76 -4.63
CA LEU A 113 -9.40 -0.17 -5.43
C LEU A 113 -10.66 -1.04 -5.41
N VAL A 114 -11.85 -0.42 -5.51
CA VAL A 114 -13.16 -1.09 -5.47
C VAL A 114 -13.57 -1.57 -6.87
N PRO A 115 -13.50 -2.88 -7.18
CA PRO A 115 -13.86 -3.36 -8.53
C PRO A 115 -15.32 -3.13 -8.88
N MET A 116 -16.22 -3.24 -7.87
CA MET A 116 -17.67 -3.09 -8.04
C MET A 116 -18.10 -1.66 -8.33
N LEU A 117 -17.23 -0.67 -8.11
CA LEU A 117 -17.46 0.75 -8.43
C LEU A 117 -16.60 1.20 -9.62
N ASP A 118 -16.02 0.26 -10.35
CA ASP A 118 -15.18 0.51 -11.53
C ASP A 118 -13.92 1.35 -11.24
N GLU A 119 -13.51 1.54 -9.98
CA GLU A 119 -12.30 2.30 -9.64
C GLU A 119 -11.07 1.87 -10.45
N PRO A 120 -10.78 0.57 -10.67
CA PRO A 120 -9.59 0.16 -11.44
C PRO A 120 -9.56 0.62 -12.90
N LYS A 121 -10.69 1.11 -13.44
CA LYS A 121 -10.72 1.67 -14.80
C LYS A 121 -10.24 3.11 -14.86
N PHE A 122 -10.30 3.83 -13.73
CA PHE A 122 -10.08 5.28 -13.67
C PHE A 122 -8.97 5.68 -12.71
N LEU A 123 -8.70 4.87 -11.70
CA LEU A 123 -7.71 5.11 -10.66
C LEU A 123 -6.58 4.09 -10.71
N THR A 124 -5.42 4.51 -10.27
CA THR A 124 -4.24 3.66 -10.06
C THR A 124 -4.10 3.37 -8.56
N GLY A 125 -3.96 2.10 -8.21
CA GLY A 125 -3.73 1.70 -6.81
C GLY A 125 -2.37 2.16 -6.29
N GLY A 126 -2.29 2.47 -5.00
CA GLY A 126 -1.04 2.80 -4.33
C GLY A 126 -0.04 1.63 -4.35
N HIS A 127 1.23 1.94 -4.50
CA HIS A 127 2.31 0.96 -4.59
C HIS A 127 3.22 0.92 -3.36
N ASN A 128 3.04 1.87 -2.44
CA ASN A 128 3.86 1.99 -1.23
C ASN A 128 3.24 1.18 -0.08
N GLN A 129 4.10 0.71 0.82
CA GLN A 129 3.65 0.15 2.10
C GLN A 129 2.97 1.23 2.93
N VAL A 130 2.10 0.80 3.86
CA VAL A 130 1.50 1.72 4.83
C VAL A 130 2.56 2.20 5.82
N GLU A 131 2.57 3.49 6.08
CA GLU A 131 3.53 4.15 6.96
C GLU A 131 2.83 4.96 8.05
N VAL A 132 3.50 5.09 9.17
CA VAL A 132 3.05 5.88 10.33
C VAL A 132 3.42 7.34 10.13
N PHE A 133 2.53 8.23 10.54
CA PHE A 133 2.82 9.65 10.70
C PHE A 133 2.62 10.10 12.15
N GLU A 134 3.09 11.28 12.49
CA GLU A 134 2.94 11.84 13.83
C GLU A 134 2.26 13.21 13.77
N LEU A 135 1.27 13.40 14.64
CA LEU A 135 0.68 14.70 14.95
C LEU A 135 0.72 14.89 16.47
N GLU A 136 1.22 16.04 16.94
CA GLU A 136 1.36 16.35 18.36
C GLU A 136 2.10 15.26 19.17
N GLY A 137 3.09 14.60 18.56
CA GLY A 137 3.85 13.51 19.18
C GLY A 137 3.12 12.17 19.30
N VAL A 138 1.94 12.03 18.68
CA VAL A 138 1.13 10.81 18.67
C VAL A 138 1.30 10.10 17.35
N LYS A 139 1.69 8.82 17.37
CA LYS A 139 1.78 7.96 16.19
C LYS A 139 0.40 7.58 15.70
N MET A 140 0.15 7.84 14.45
CA MET A 140 -1.13 7.63 13.77
C MET A 140 -0.95 6.94 12.42
N GLY A 141 -2.04 6.34 11.93
CA GLY A 141 -2.12 5.77 10.59
C GLY A 141 -3.37 6.23 9.87
N ILE A 142 -3.38 6.08 8.56
CA ILE A 142 -4.54 6.32 7.71
C ILE A 142 -4.70 5.23 6.68
N ILE A 143 -5.95 4.87 6.40
CA ILE A 143 -6.37 4.03 5.29
C ILE A 143 -7.63 4.62 4.64
N ILE A 144 -7.94 4.18 3.42
CA ILE A 144 -9.05 4.73 2.65
C ILE A 144 -10.09 3.64 2.36
N CYS A 145 -11.30 3.81 2.90
CA CYS A 145 -12.54 3.12 2.53
C CYS A 145 -12.38 1.59 2.41
N TYR A 146 -12.26 1.08 1.19
CA TYR A 146 -12.18 -0.36 0.90
C TYR A 146 -11.01 -1.06 1.59
N ASP A 147 -9.93 -0.33 1.88
CA ASP A 147 -8.78 -0.81 2.67
C ASP A 147 -9.19 -1.37 4.04
N LEU A 148 -10.31 -0.89 4.62
CA LEU A 148 -10.86 -1.39 5.87
C LEU A 148 -11.14 -2.90 5.86
N ARG A 149 -11.32 -3.51 4.68
CA ARG A 149 -11.57 -4.94 4.53
C ARG A 149 -10.32 -5.80 4.66
N PHE A 150 -9.14 -5.19 4.62
CA PHE A 150 -7.85 -5.87 4.59
C PHE A 150 -7.12 -5.69 5.93
N PRO A 151 -7.27 -6.67 6.87
CA PRO A 151 -6.68 -6.59 8.20
C PRO A 151 -5.15 -6.55 8.19
N GLU A 152 -4.52 -7.01 7.13
CA GLU A 152 -3.07 -7.12 6.98
C GLU A 152 -2.39 -5.74 7.11
N ILE A 153 -2.84 -4.76 6.33
CA ILE A 153 -2.25 -3.41 6.34
C ILE A 153 -2.51 -2.68 7.66
N ILE A 154 -3.67 -2.96 8.28
CA ILE A 154 -4.02 -2.35 9.57
C ILE A 154 -3.19 -2.96 10.70
N ARG A 155 -2.95 -4.28 10.65
CA ARG A 155 -2.05 -4.95 11.58
C ARG A 155 -0.61 -4.47 11.42
N ASP A 156 -0.18 -4.18 10.22
CA ASP A 156 1.15 -3.62 9.96
C ASP A 156 1.31 -2.25 10.63
N LEU A 157 0.38 -1.31 10.42
CA LEU A 157 0.36 -0.02 11.10
C LEU A 157 0.36 -0.18 12.64
N ALA A 158 -0.45 -1.09 13.18
CA ALA A 158 -0.51 -1.35 14.61
C ALA A 158 0.83 -1.85 15.18
N LEU A 159 1.55 -2.68 14.43
CA LEU A 159 2.88 -3.19 14.79
C LEU A 159 3.96 -2.11 14.73
N GLN A 160 3.78 -1.07 13.90
CA GLN A 160 4.62 0.13 13.89
C GLN A 160 4.32 1.06 15.08
N GLY A 161 3.28 0.76 15.88
CA GLY A 161 3.01 1.38 17.16
C GLY A 161 2.00 2.52 17.14
N ILE A 162 1.13 2.61 16.13
CA ILE A 162 0.09 3.64 16.10
C ILE A 162 -0.85 3.53 17.30
N GLN A 163 -1.38 4.67 17.73
CA GLN A 163 -2.38 4.77 18.78
C GLN A 163 -3.76 5.13 18.21
N VAL A 164 -3.80 5.75 17.04
CA VAL A 164 -5.02 6.17 16.34
C VAL A 164 -4.92 5.75 14.87
N LEU A 165 -5.94 5.07 14.38
CA LEU A 165 -6.16 4.78 12.96
C LEU A 165 -7.28 5.65 12.42
N HIS A 166 -6.99 6.42 11.38
CA HIS A 166 -8.01 7.16 10.64
C HIS A 166 -8.51 6.36 9.45
N ILE A 167 -9.82 6.40 9.22
CA ILE A 167 -10.46 5.76 8.08
C ILE A 167 -11.39 6.77 7.42
N VAL A 168 -11.04 7.18 6.22
CA VAL A 168 -11.82 8.14 5.43
C VAL A 168 -12.52 7.39 4.30
N ALA A 169 -13.82 7.64 4.09
CA ALA A 169 -14.62 6.79 3.23
C ALA A 169 -15.76 7.52 2.48
N GLU A 170 -16.11 6.93 1.34
CA GLU A 170 -17.41 6.99 0.68
C GLU A 170 -18.07 5.60 0.75
N TRP A 171 -18.51 5.18 1.94
CA TRP A 171 -18.99 3.82 2.20
C TRP A 171 -20.49 3.71 1.98
N PRO A 172 -20.97 2.80 1.08
CA PRO A 172 -22.38 2.71 0.75
C PRO A 172 -23.24 2.18 1.90
N LEU A 173 -24.48 2.70 2.02
CA LEU A 173 -25.49 2.27 2.99
C LEU A 173 -25.79 0.77 2.92
N ALA A 174 -25.83 0.20 1.72
CA ALA A 174 -26.02 -1.24 1.52
C ALA A 174 -24.96 -2.12 2.22
N ARG A 175 -23.91 -1.55 2.77
CA ARG A 175 -22.84 -2.21 3.51
C ARG A 175 -22.61 -1.60 4.90
N GLU A 176 -23.58 -0.89 5.46
CA GLU A 176 -23.48 -0.25 6.79
C GLU A 176 -23.10 -1.25 7.89
N THR A 177 -23.70 -2.44 7.90
CA THR A 177 -23.36 -3.49 8.89
C THR A 177 -21.88 -3.87 8.83
N HIS A 178 -21.30 -3.95 7.61
CA HIS A 178 -19.85 -4.21 7.46
C HIS A 178 -19.03 -3.05 8.02
N TRP A 179 -19.41 -1.80 7.72
CA TRP A 179 -18.76 -0.59 8.24
C TRP A 179 -18.69 -0.62 9.77
N ASN A 180 -19.84 -0.71 10.42
CA ASN A 180 -19.93 -0.71 11.86
C ASN A 180 -19.17 -1.87 12.52
N THR A 181 -19.25 -3.07 11.93
CA THR A 181 -18.59 -4.27 12.47
C THR A 181 -17.07 -4.20 12.30
N LEU A 182 -16.60 -3.82 11.12
CA LEU A 182 -15.17 -3.80 10.84
C LEU A 182 -14.45 -2.70 11.62
N LEU A 183 -15.01 -1.50 11.76
CA LEU A 183 -14.41 -0.43 12.56
C LEU A 183 -14.16 -0.90 14.00
N ARG A 184 -15.15 -1.54 14.63
CA ARG A 184 -15.02 -2.11 15.98
C ARG A 184 -13.99 -3.24 16.03
N ALA A 185 -14.00 -4.13 15.04
CA ALA A 185 -13.03 -5.22 14.96
C ALA A 185 -11.59 -4.67 14.89
N ARG A 186 -11.35 -3.66 14.05
CA ARG A 186 -10.01 -3.04 13.92
C ARG A 186 -9.56 -2.38 15.22
N ALA A 187 -10.44 -1.72 15.96
CA ALA A 187 -10.13 -1.15 17.25
C ALA A 187 -9.74 -2.24 18.28
N ILE A 188 -10.57 -3.28 18.43
CA ILE A 188 -10.37 -4.36 19.39
C ILE A 188 -9.09 -5.15 19.10
N GLU A 189 -8.93 -5.64 17.89
CA GLU A 189 -7.83 -6.55 17.52
C GLU A 189 -6.47 -5.87 17.46
N ASN A 190 -6.42 -4.52 17.36
CA ASN A 190 -5.20 -3.74 17.30
C ASN A 190 -5.03 -2.82 18.51
N GLN A 191 -5.98 -2.80 19.44
CA GLN A 191 -5.93 -2.05 20.71
C GLN A 191 -5.52 -0.59 20.49
N MET A 192 -6.29 0.10 19.64
CA MET A 192 -6.08 1.49 19.24
C MET A 192 -7.42 2.18 19.02
N TYR A 193 -7.43 3.51 19.06
CA TYR A 193 -8.59 4.27 18.60
C TYR A 193 -8.78 4.10 17.09
N VAL A 194 -10.03 4.01 16.67
CA VAL A 194 -10.43 4.10 15.26
C VAL A 194 -11.30 5.34 15.10
N VAL A 195 -10.86 6.27 14.26
CA VAL A 195 -11.55 7.52 13.93
C VAL A 195 -11.98 7.46 12.48
N ALA A 196 -13.29 7.37 12.24
CA ALA A 196 -13.84 7.11 10.91
C ALA A 196 -14.73 8.27 10.44
N SER A 197 -14.40 8.84 9.29
CA SER A 197 -15.20 9.85 8.58
C SER A 197 -15.76 9.24 7.30
N ASN A 198 -17.06 9.37 7.10
CA ASN A 198 -17.76 8.88 5.91
C ASN A 198 -18.64 9.99 5.32
N VAL A 199 -18.88 9.91 4.03
CA VAL A 199 -19.88 10.79 3.37
C VAL A 199 -21.29 10.28 3.63
N THR A 200 -22.26 11.16 3.39
CA THR A 200 -23.69 10.87 3.45
C THR A 200 -24.41 11.33 2.18
N GLY A 201 -25.74 11.10 2.13
CA GLY A 201 -26.59 11.47 1.00
C GLY A 201 -26.56 10.46 -0.13
N THR A 202 -27.20 10.78 -1.24
CA THR A 202 -27.28 9.93 -2.44
C THR A 202 -26.57 10.60 -3.60
N LYS A 203 -25.54 9.92 -4.15
CA LYS A 203 -24.72 10.40 -5.27
C LYS A 203 -24.69 9.37 -6.38
N LEU A 204 -24.98 9.80 -7.63
CA LEU A 204 -24.97 8.92 -8.80
C LEU A 204 -25.75 7.62 -8.61
N GLY A 205 -26.86 7.66 -7.85
CA GLY A 205 -27.71 6.49 -7.57
C GLY A 205 -27.20 5.58 -6.44
N VAL A 206 -26.07 5.92 -5.79
CA VAL A 206 -25.57 5.22 -4.60
C VAL A 206 -25.90 6.03 -3.36
N GLU A 207 -26.56 5.40 -2.38
CA GLU A 207 -26.81 5.95 -1.05
C GLU A 207 -25.65 5.61 -0.13
N PHE A 208 -25.09 6.64 0.53
CA PHE A 208 -23.95 6.49 1.45
C PHE A 208 -24.39 6.39 2.90
N ALA A 209 -23.65 5.60 3.68
CA ALA A 209 -24.08 5.18 5.02
C ALA A 209 -24.02 6.30 6.06
N GLY A 210 -23.26 7.38 5.82
CA GLY A 210 -22.92 8.26 6.93
C GLY A 210 -22.23 7.46 8.04
N CYS A 211 -22.83 7.42 9.22
CA CYS A 211 -22.37 6.59 10.35
C CYS A 211 -20.89 6.81 10.70
N SER A 212 -20.39 8.05 10.52
CA SER A 212 -19.08 8.44 11.02
C SER A 212 -19.02 8.19 12.52
N GLN A 213 -17.89 7.63 13.01
CA GLN A 213 -17.80 7.24 14.40
C GLN A 213 -16.37 7.19 14.92
N ILE A 214 -16.26 7.25 16.24
CA ILE A 214 -15.03 6.97 16.97
C ILE A 214 -15.25 5.73 17.83
N VAL A 215 -14.32 4.78 17.72
CA VAL A 215 -14.29 3.56 18.52
C VAL A 215 -13.02 3.55 19.36
N ASP A 216 -13.17 3.23 20.64
CA ASP A 216 -12.03 3.15 21.56
C ASP A 216 -11.27 1.81 21.46
N PRO A 217 -10.12 1.65 22.12
CA PRO A 217 -9.33 0.43 22.09
C PRO A 217 -10.03 -0.82 22.68
N TRP A 218 -11.11 -0.68 23.43
CA TRP A 218 -11.95 -1.78 23.92
C TRP A 218 -13.05 -2.17 22.94
N GLY A 219 -13.26 -1.38 21.88
CA GLY A 219 -14.30 -1.56 20.88
C GLY A 219 -15.63 -0.87 21.25
N ASP A 220 -15.61 -0.03 22.26
CA ASP A 220 -16.77 0.76 22.63
C ASP A 220 -16.88 2.00 21.74
N ILE A 221 -18.12 2.32 21.32
CA ILE A 221 -18.40 3.50 20.52
C ILE A 221 -18.37 4.72 21.42
N VAL A 222 -17.32 5.56 21.24
CA VAL A 222 -17.19 6.83 21.97
C VAL A 222 -18.27 7.80 21.52
N GLN A 223 -18.44 7.92 20.20
CA GLN A 223 -19.48 8.72 19.55
C GLN A 223 -19.73 8.23 18.14
N LYS A 224 -20.97 8.37 17.66
CA LYS A 224 -21.41 7.98 16.33
C LYS A 224 -22.48 8.94 15.82
N LEU A 225 -22.43 9.28 14.53
CA LEU A 225 -23.52 9.95 13.82
C LEU A 225 -24.43 8.92 13.15
N ASP A 226 -25.66 9.35 12.86
CA ASP A 226 -26.58 8.64 11.97
C ASP A 226 -26.30 8.98 10.49
N GLN A 227 -27.28 8.95 9.64
CA GLN A 227 -27.12 9.18 8.18
C GLN A 227 -27.18 10.66 7.76
N GLU A 228 -27.48 11.55 8.68
CA GLU A 228 -27.62 12.99 8.37
C GLU A 228 -26.24 13.67 8.25
N VAL A 229 -26.21 14.78 7.49
CA VAL A 229 -25.04 15.68 7.50
C VAL A 229 -24.80 16.17 8.93
N GLY A 230 -23.54 16.15 9.35
CA GLY A 230 -23.24 16.60 10.71
C GLY A 230 -21.76 16.57 11.06
N GLU A 231 -21.51 16.93 12.29
CA GLU A 231 -20.19 16.88 12.89
C GLU A 231 -20.16 15.97 14.13
N LEU A 232 -19.01 15.36 14.35
CA LEU A 232 -18.73 14.58 15.54
C LEU A 232 -17.57 15.24 16.29
N LYS A 233 -17.79 15.61 17.56
CA LYS A 233 -16.77 16.18 18.44
C LYS A 233 -16.49 15.21 19.58
N ALA A 234 -15.22 14.87 19.79
CA ALA A 234 -14.82 14.01 20.90
C ALA A 234 -13.40 14.29 21.37
N THR A 235 -13.16 14.02 22.66
CA THR A 235 -11.81 14.03 23.24
C THR A 235 -11.33 12.59 23.44
N LEU A 236 -10.20 12.24 22.83
CA LEU A 236 -9.57 10.94 23.02
C LEU A 236 -8.61 10.98 24.21
N ASN A 237 -8.78 10.04 25.14
CA ASN A 237 -7.82 9.77 26.19
C ASN A 237 -6.78 8.76 25.70
N LEU A 238 -5.66 9.22 25.19
CA LEU A 238 -4.64 8.38 24.58
C LEU A 238 -3.95 7.42 25.59
N GLU A 239 -4.01 7.70 26.89
CA GLU A 239 -3.50 6.81 27.94
C GLU A 239 -4.27 5.47 28.00
N THR A 240 -5.47 5.43 27.43
CA THR A 240 -6.24 4.19 27.30
C THR A 240 -5.50 3.15 26.47
N VAL A 241 -4.77 3.58 25.42
CA VAL A 241 -4.08 2.64 24.48
C VAL A 241 -3.00 1.81 25.21
N PRO A 242 -1.99 2.41 25.86
CA PRO A 242 -0.99 1.63 26.58
C PRO A 242 -1.59 0.82 27.73
N GLN A 243 -2.66 1.29 28.38
CA GLN A 243 -3.33 0.54 29.43
C GLN A 243 -3.98 -0.74 28.89
N VAL A 244 -4.76 -0.66 27.80
CA VAL A 244 -5.39 -1.82 27.16
C VAL A 244 -4.35 -2.83 26.69
N ARG A 245 -3.24 -2.37 26.09
CA ARG A 245 -2.13 -3.22 25.64
C ARG A 245 -1.42 -3.93 26.79
N LYS A 246 -1.41 -3.33 27.99
CA LYS A 246 -0.89 -3.95 29.20
C LYS A 246 -1.86 -4.98 29.76
N ASP A 247 -3.15 -4.67 29.80
CA ASP A 247 -4.19 -5.52 30.40
C ASP A 247 -4.44 -6.78 29.55
N VAL A 248 -4.38 -6.63 28.24
CA VAL A 248 -4.52 -7.74 27.26
C VAL A 248 -3.33 -7.73 26.32
N PRO A 249 -2.21 -8.40 26.62
CA PRO A 249 -0.92 -8.25 25.91
C PRO A 249 -0.86 -9.01 24.59
N ILE A 250 -1.79 -8.71 23.64
CA ILE A 250 -1.91 -9.44 22.37
C ILE A 250 -0.65 -9.36 21.50
N PHE A 251 0.05 -8.21 21.49
CA PHE A 251 1.21 -8.02 20.63
C PHE A 251 2.39 -8.91 21.04
N SER A 252 2.66 -9.05 22.35
CA SER A 252 3.69 -9.95 22.85
C SER A 252 3.30 -11.43 22.81
N SER A 253 1.99 -11.72 22.73
CA SER A 253 1.48 -13.09 22.60
C SER A 253 1.50 -13.62 21.16
N ARG A 254 1.86 -12.79 20.17
CA ARG A 254 1.96 -13.20 18.77
C ARG A 254 3.09 -14.23 18.58
N VAL A 255 2.87 -15.17 17.67
CA VAL A 255 3.87 -16.16 17.26
C VAL A 255 4.12 -16.04 15.74
N PRO A 256 4.82 -14.95 15.28
CA PRO A 256 4.96 -14.65 13.86
C PRO A 256 5.58 -15.79 13.04
N SER A 257 6.48 -16.58 13.64
CA SER A 257 7.12 -17.73 12.98
C SER A 257 6.15 -18.83 12.53
N LEU A 258 4.94 -18.85 13.10
CA LEU A 258 3.89 -19.80 12.73
C LEU A 258 2.86 -19.20 11.78
N TYR A 259 2.93 -17.90 11.47
CA TYR A 259 2.00 -17.25 10.58
C TYR A 259 2.51 -17.33 9.14
N ARG A 260 1.64 -17.71 8.23
CA ARG A 260 1.97 -17.77 6.80
C ARG A 260 1.61 -16.42 6.17
N SER A 261 2.60 -15.61 5.85
CA SER A 261 2.41 -14.26 5.29
C SER A 261 2.11 -14.22 3.79
N ASN A 262 2.43 -15.28 3.04
CA ASN A 262 2.39 -15.29 1.58
C ASN A 262 1.36 -16.25 0.99
N LEU A 263 0.30 -16.57 1.76
CA LEU A 263 -0.79 -17.39 1.21
C LEU A 263 -1.61 -16.58 0.20
N ARG A 264 -1.62 -17.04 -1.04
CA ARG A 264 -2.57 -16.57 -2.05
C ARG A 264 -3.84 -17.43 -1.99
N PHE A 265 -5.00 -16.77 -1.98
CA PHE A 265 -6.28 -17.47 -2.08
C PHE A 265 -6.58 -17.73 -3.56
N PHE A 266 -6.77 -19.01 -3.89
CA PHE A 266 -7.16 -19.40 -5.24
C PHE A 266 -8.68 -19.62 -5.26
N LEU A 267 -9.39 -18.74 -5.97
CA LEU A 267 -10.77 -18.99 -6.37
C LEU A 267 -10.75 -19.82 -7.65
N ASP A 268 -11.60 -20.84 -7.73
CA ASP A 268 -11.84 -21.54 -8.99
C ASP A 268 -12.28 -20.53 -10.05
N GLY A 269 -11.52 -20.41 -11.15
CA GLY A 269 -11.79 -19.49 -12.26
C GLY A 269 -11.00 -18.18 -12.27
N VAL A 270 -10.23 -17.84 -11.25
CA VAL A 270 -9.18 -16.82 -11.35
C VAL A 270 -7.98 -17.45 -12.05
N GLU A 271 -7.54 -16.84 -13.15
CA GLU A 271 -6.34 -17.30 -13.85
C GLU A 271 -5.25 -17.61 -12.83
N LYS A 272 -4.88 -18.86 -12.79
CA LYS A 272 -3.65 -19.26 -12.13
C LYS A 272 -2.55 -18.41 -12.76
N ILE A 273 -1.96 -17.46 -12.01
CA ILE A 273 -0.58 -17.09 -12.27
C ILE A 273 0.21 -18.34 -11.87
N SER A 274 0.02 -19.38 -12.64
CA SER A 274 0.66 -20.66 -12.45
C SER A 274 1.96 -20.59 -13.24
N ARG A 275 3.06 -20.78 -12.56
CA ARG A 275 4.18 -21.39 -13.27
C ARG A 275 3.60 -22.59 -13.98
N PRO A 276 3.92 -22.80 -15.26
CA PRO A 276 3.43 -23.97 -15.97
C PRO A 276 3.79 -25.19 -15.16
N GLU A 277 2.82 -26.10 -14.98
CA GLU A 277 3.10 -27.42 -14.43
C GLU A 277 4.01 -28.13 -15.43
N ILE A 278 5.23 -28.45 -15.02
CA ILE A 278 6.24 -29.06 -15.88
C ILE A 278 6.57 -30.40 -15.26
N GLU A 279 6.12 -31.47 -15.93
CA GLU A 279 6.58 -32.82 -15.62
C GLU A 279 8.08 -32.98 -15.96
N PHE A 280 8.71 -34.00 -15.42
CA PHE A 280 10.11 -34.31 -15.71
C PHE A 280 10.35 -34.36 -17.20
N THR A 281 11.08 -33.37 -17.70
CA THR A 281 11.44 -33.24 -19.10
C THR A 281 12.91 -32.85 -19.26
N ASP A 282 13.52 -33.20 -20.39
CA ASP A 282 14.89 -32.74 -20.66
C ASP A 282 14.89 -31.21 -20.81
N TYR A 283 15.74 -30.54 -20.04
CA TYR A 283 15.86 -29.08 -20.10
C TYR A 283 16.21 -28.55 -21.50
N LYS A 284 16.80 -29.38 -22.35
CA LYS A 284 17.10 -29.04 -23.75
C LYS A 284 15.85 -28.86 -24.62
N ASN A 285 14.69 -29.29 -24.15
CA ASN A 285 13.42 -29.07 -24.84
C ASN A 285 12.94 -27.60 -24.70
N PHE A 286 13.47 -26.85 -23.72
CA PHE A 286 13.21 -25.42 -23.64
C PHE A 286 14.05 -24.66 -24.66
N LYS A 287 13.48 -23.59 -25.20
CA LYS A 287 14.11 -22.74 -26.22
C LYS A 287 15.41 -22.15 -25.68
N LEU A 288 16.50 -22.31 -26.45
CA LEU A 288 17.76 -21.62 -26.15
C LEU A 288 17.68 -20.20 -26.69
N GLU A 289 17.88 -19.23 -25.86
CA GLU A 289 17.86 -17.81 -26.19
C GLU A 289 19.16 -17.12 -25.76
N PRO A 290 19.74 -16.24 -26.60
CA PRO A 290 20.85 -15.43 -26.13
C PRO A 290 20.38 -14.53 -24.98
N ILE A 291 21.26 -14.28 -24.04
CA ILE A 291 21.01 -13.24 -23.04
C ILE A 291 21.40 -11.91 -23.66
N ASP A 292 20.45 -10.97 -23.72
CA ASP A 292 20.69 -9.62 -24.24
C ASP A 292 21.84 -8.94 -23.48
N GLY A 293 22.82 -8.44 -24.21
CA GLY A 293 23.97 -7.78 -23.63
C GLY A 293 25.18 -7.73 -24.56
N LEU A 294 26.31 -7.32 -24.01
CA LEU A 294 27.57 -7.10 -24.75
C LEU A 294 28.42 -8.39 -24.92
N VAL A 295 27.89 -9.56 -24.56
CA VAL A 295 28.65 -10.80 -24.44
C VAL A 295 28.17 -11.84 -25.41
N GLU A 296 29.06 -12.30 -26.31
CA GLU A 296 28.80 -13.47 -27.14
C GLU A 296 29.04 -14.78 -26.36
N GLY A 297 28.24 -15.82 -26.66
CA GLY A 297 28.41 -17.15 -26.08
C GLY A 297 27.67 -17.39 -24.75
N LEU A 298 26.98 -16.39 -24.21
CA LEU A 298 26.11 -16.55 -23.04
C LEU A 298 24.65 -16.69 -23.50
N SER A 299 24.01 -17.80 -23.12
CA SER A 299 22.62 -18.10 -23.47
C SER A 299 21.85 -18.64 -22.27
N GLN A 300 20.53 -18.66 -22.37
CA GLN A 300 19.65 -19.21 -21.33
C GLN A 300 18.53 -20.05 -21.91
N ARG A 301 17.98 -20.93 -21.06
CA ARG A 301 16.69 -21.59 -21.27
C ARG A 301 15.83 -21.29 -20.06
N VAL A 302 14.82 -20.47 -20.24
CA VAL A 302 13.88 -20.13 -19.17
C VAL A 302 12.92 -21.29 -18.97
N ILE A 303 12.94 -21.90 -17.78
CA ILE A 303 12.05 -23.00 -17.41
C ILE A 303 10.74 -22.43 -16.88
N SER A 304 10.83 -21.45 -16.01
CA SER A 304 9.67 -20.70 -15.51
C SER A 304 10.09 -19.31 -15.07
N GLU A 305 9.21 -18.34 -15.27
CA GLU A 305 9.41 -16.96 -14.80
C GLU A 305 8.12 -16.34 -14.29
N ASN A 306 8.26 -15.38 -13.41
CA ASN A 306 7.19 -14.50 -12.98
C ASN A 306 7.63 -13.06 -13.24
N SER A 307 7.09 -12.44 -14.26
CA SER A 307 7.46 -11.08 -14.70
C SER A 307 7.15 -10.00 -13.65
N SER A 308 6.18 -10.25 -12.76
CA SER A 308 5.80 -9.29 -11.71
C SER A 308 6.72 -9.32 -10.50
N THR A 309 7.32 -10.49 -10.16
CA THR A 309 8.21 -10.66 -9.00
C THR A 309 9.67 -10.83 -9.37
N GLN A 310 10.00 -10.90 -10.67
CA GLN A 310 11.33 -11.24 -11.18
C GLN A 310 11.87 -12.61 -10.74
N GLU A 311 11.01 -13.45 -10.17
CA GLU A 311 11.35 -14.83 -9.85
C GLU A 311 11.52 -15.64 -11.12
N MET A 312 12.59 -16.43 -11.19
CA MET A 312 12.95 -17.15 -12.40
C MET A 312 13.64 -18.47 -12.06
N VAL A 313 13.35 -19.48 -12.87
CA VAL A 313 14.14 -20.73 -12.90
C VAL A 313 14.63 -20.90 -14.33
N ARG A 314 15.95 -21.01 -14.50
CA ARG A 314 16.56 -21.15 -15.81
C ARG A 314 17.82 -22.04 -15.82
N ILE A 315 18.21 -22.45 -17.01
CA ILE A 315 19.53 -22.97 -17.30
C ILE A 315 20.34 -21.85 -17.97
N LEU A 316 21.54 -21.60 -17.48
CA LEU A 316 22.55 -20.76 -18.12
C LEU A 316 23.54 -21.62 -18.86
N GLU A 317 23.83 -21.29 -20.10
CA GLU A 317 24.81 -21.96 -20.93
C GLU A 317 25.91 -20.98 -21.37
N PHE A 318 27.14 -21.26 -20.96
CA PHE A 318 28.34 -20.55 -21.39
C PHE A 318 29.03 -21.39 -22.46
N ALA A 319 29.15 -20.89 -23.65
CA ALA A 319 29.97 -21.50 -24.70
C ALA A 319 31.46 -21.49 -24.29
N PRO A 320 32.29 -22.39 -24.83
CA PRO A 320 33.73 -22.30 -24.64
C PRO A 320 34.28 -20.94 -25.05
N GLY A 321 35.09 -20.34 -24.18
CA GLY A 321 35.69 -19.01 -24.39
C GLY A 321 34.82 -17.82 -23.98
N THR A 322 33.62 -18.02 -23.46
CA THR A 322 32.74 -16.94 -22.99
C THR A 322 33.41 -16.11 -21.89
N ASP A 323 33.41 -14.78 -22.08
CA ASP A 323 33.91 -13.79 -21.13
C ASP A 323 32.86 -12.69 -20.89
N THR A 324 32.32 -12.63 -19.69
CA THR A 324 31.30 -11.65 -19.31
C THR A 324 31.87 -10.35 -18.74
N THR A 325 33.16 -10.09 -18.89
CA THR A 325 33.83 -8.86 -18.43
C THR A 325 33.12 -7.59 -18.93
N PRO A 326 32.62 -7.50 -20.17
CA PRO A 326 31.90 -6.32 -20.63
C PRO A 326 30.63 -5.99 -19.83
N ASN A 327 29.99 -6.98 -19.17
CA ASN A 327 28.80 -6.79 -18.34
C ASN A 327 29.13 -6.25 -16.94
N GLY A 328 30.43 -6.19 -16.58
CA GLY A 328 30.88 -5.71 -15.27
C GLY A 328 30.48 -6.60 -14.09
N VAL A 329 30.72 -6.08 -12.90
CA VAL A 329 30.32 -6.74 -11.63
C VAL A 329 28.79 -6.68 -11.49
N GLN A 330 28.19 -7.81 -11.18
CA GLN A 330 26.75 -7.92 -11.00
C GLN A 330 26.37 -7.71 -9.53
N VAL A 331 25.26 -6.98 -9.34
CA VAL A 331 24.61 -6.79 -8.03
C VAL A 331 23.10 -6.83 -8.28
N HIS A 332 22.40 -7.64 -7.55
CA HIS A 332 20.93 -7.75 -7.68
C HIS A 332 20.20 -7.71 -6.34
N HIS A 333 18.89 -7.51 -6.39
CA HIS A 333 18.04 -7.32 -5.21
C HIS A 333 17.24 -8.58 -4.83
N TYR A 334 17.52 -9.71 -5.45
CA TYR A 334 16.91 -11.02 -5.20
C TYR A 334 17.94 -12.00 -4.71
N TRP A 335 17.48 -13.11 -4.12
CA TRP A 335 18.31 -14.27 -3.83
C TRP A 335 18.56 -15.06 -5.11
N GLU A 336 19.80 -15.55 -5.27
CA GLU A 336 20.21 -16.36 -6.40
C GLU A 336 20.83 -17.65 -5.91
N GLU A 337 20.19 -18.78 -6.25
CA GLU A 337 20.74 -20.11 -6.01
C GLU A 337 21.27 -20.67 -7.33
N LEU A 338 22.50 -21.18 -7.30
CA LEU A 338 23.19 -21.69 -8.47
C LEU A 338 23.70 -23.10 -8.21
N TYR A 339 23.59 -23.94 -9.24
CA TYR A 339 24.21 -25.27 -9.28
C TYR A 339 24.94 -25.44 -10.61
N VAL A 340 26.25 -25.74 -10.54
CA VAL A 340 27.04 -26.02 -11.75
C VAL A 340 26.76 -27.45 -12.19
N VAL A 341 26.02 -27.61 -13.29
CA VAL A 341 25.62 -28.92 -13.83
C VAL A 341 26.78 -29.56 -14.59
N LYS A 342 27.52 -28.76 -15.38
CA LYS A 342 28.62 -29.25 -16.24
C LYS A 342 29.60 -28.09 -16.51
N GLY A 343 30.90 -28.45 -16.67
CA GLY A 343 31.98 -27.52 -17.03
C GLY A 343 32.45 -26.68 -15.85
N SER A 344 32.96 -25.49 -16.14
CA SER A 344 33.49 -24.59 -15.12
C SER A 344 33.38 -23.11 -15.52
N VAL A 345 33.29 -22.26 -14.50
CA VAL A 345 33.41 -20.79 -14.63
C VAL A 345 34.37 -20.24 -13.59
N ILE A 346 35.03 -19.14 -13.95
CA ILE A 346 35.86 -18.33 -13.06
C ILE A 346 35.11 -17.05 -12.73
N ASP A 347 34.85 -16.80 -11.47
CA ASP A 347 34.37 -15.50 -10.99
C ASP A 347 35.58 -14.59 -10.77
N LEU A 348 35.66 -13.51 -11.53
CA LEU A 348 36.82 -12.62 -11.51
C LEU A 348 36.86 -11.69 -10.30
N THR A 349 35.70 -11.38 -9.71
CA THR A 349 35.62 -10.58 -8.48
C THR A 349 36.04 -11.40 -7.27
N LEU A 350 35.59 -12.65 -7.19
CA LEU A 350 35.94 -13.55 -6.09
C LEU A 350 37.29 -14.25 -6.31
N ASN A 351 37.83 -14.20 -7.52
CA ASN A 351 39.01 -14.91 -7.97
C ASN A 351 38.93 -16.42 -7.65
N LYS A 352 37.76 -17.03 -7.96
CA LYS A 352 37.47 -18.43 -7.67
C LYS A 352 36.95 -19.16 -8.91
N ILE A 353 37.32 -20.45 -8.99
CA ILE A 353 36.81 -21.35 -10.03
C ILE A 353 35.68 -22.17 -9.45
N PHE A 354 34.58 -22.24 -10.15
CA PHE A 354 33.42 -23.09 -9.82
C PHE A 354 33.29 -24.18 -10.87
N THR A 355 33.18 -25.42 -10.43
CA THR A 355 33.16 -26.63 -11.27
C THR A 355 31.88 -27.42 -11.05
N ALA A 356 31.59 -28.35 -11.96
CA ALA A 356 30.43 -29.25 -11.84
C ALA A 356 30.28 -29.86 -10.43
N GLY A 357 29.08 -29.85 -9.90
CA GLY A 357 28.73 -30.29 -8.56
C GLY A 357 28.76 -29.19 -7.48
N MET A 358 29.31 -28.02 -7.77
CA MET A 358 29.33 -26.90 -6.82
C MET A 358 28.01 -26.14 -6.81
N VAL A 359 27.66 -25.62 -5.63
CA VAL A 359 26.48 -24.79 -5.38
C VAL A 359 26.90 -23.41 -4.87
N ALA A 360 26.09 -22.39 -5.14
CA ALA A 360 26.20 -21.07 -4.52
C ALA A 360 24.82 -20.60 -4.09
N SER A 361 24.77 -19.88 -2.96
CA SER A 361 23.61 -19.13 -2.48
C SER A 361 24.03 -17.70 -2.27
N ARG A 362 23.41 -16.76 -2.97
CA ARG A 362 23.83 -15.37 -3.02
C ARG A 362 22.70 -14.46 -2.56
N PRO A 363 22.88 -13.75 -1.43
CA PRO A 363 21.88 -12.82 -0.93
C PRO A 363 21.82 -11.54 -1.79
N PRO A 364 20.71 -10.81 -1.70
CA PRO A 364 20.60 -9.46 -2.27
C PRO A 364 21.78 -8.57 -1.87
N GLY A 365 22.30 -7.80 -2.82
CA GLY A 365 23.46 -6.92 -2.61
C GLY A 365 24.83 -7.58 -2.70
N MET A 366 24.93 -8.88 -2.82
CA MET A 366 26.22 -9.55 -3.00
C MET A 366 26.81 -9.25 -4.38
N GLN A 367 28.06 -8.80 -4.41
CA GLN A 367 28.82 -8.57 -5.65
C GLN A 367 29.42 -9.86 -6.17
N HIS A 368 29.28 -10.12 -7.46
CA HIS A 368 29.85 -11.28 -8.12
C HIS A 368 30.08 -11.05 -9.63
N GLY A 369 30.75 -12.02 -10.30
CA GLY A 369 31.18 -11.81 -11.68
C GLY A 369 32.11 -10.60 -11.84
N PRO A 370 32.52 -10.21 -13.05
CA PRO A 370 32.23 -10.92 -14.29
C PRO A 370 32.85 -12.31 -14.32
N TRP A 371 32.40 -13.13 -15.28
CA TRP A 371 32.70 -14.55 -15.32
C TRP A 371 33.36 -14.96 -16.63
N LYS A 372 34.28 -15.90 -16.54
CA LYS A 372 34.92 -16.51 -17.71
C LYS A 372 34.73 -18.02 -17.68
N SER A 373 34.46 -18.58 -18.86
CA SER A 373 34.42 -20.02 -19.04
C SER A 373 35.30 -20.44 -20.22
N THR A 374 36.37 -21.14 -19.94
CA THR A 374 37.34 -21.60 -20.97
C THR A 374 36.73 -22.76 -21.79
N ASP A 375 36.15 -23.72 -21.12
CA ASP A 375 35.71 -24.99 -21.74
C ASP A 375 34.19 -25.11 -21.87
N GLY A 376 33.48 -24.04 -21.53
CA GLY A 376 32.02 -23.99 -21.43
C GLY A 376 31.51 -24.41 -20.07
N CYS A 377 30.29 -23.93 -19.73
CA CYS A 377 29.64 -24.23 -18.48
C CYS A 377 28.13 -24.28 -18.64
N VAL A 378 27.48 -25.14 -17.91
CA VAL A 378 26.02 -25.19 -17.77
C VAL A 378 25.70 -25.06 -16.29
N MET A 379 24.84 -24.09 -15.95
CA MET A 379 24.38 -23.86 -14.60
C MET A 379 22.86 -23.85 -14.52
N PHE A 380 22.33 -24.41 -13.46
CA PHE A 380 20.95 -24.25 -13.04
C PHE A 380 20.87 -23.06 -12.08
N GLU A 381 19.93 -22.17 -12.32
CA GLU A 381 19.75 -20.94 -11.53
C GLU A 381 18.29 -20.80 -11.11
N VAL A 382 18.11 -20.47 -9.83
CA VAL A 382 16.82 -20.07 -9.25
C VAL A 382 16.96 -18.68 -8.66
N ARG A 383 16.07 -17.78 -9.07
CA ARG A 383 15.92 -16.44 -8.49
C ARG A 383 14.61 -16.34 -7.74
N TYR A 384 14.66 -15.76 -6.55
CA TYR A 384 13.47 -15.51 -5.75
C TYR A 384 13.64 -14.27 -4.87
N SER A 385 12.51 -13.61 -4.59
CA SER A 385 12.42 -12.50 -3.64
C SER A 385 11.80 -13.03 -2.33
N ARG A 386 12.25 -12.54 -1.22
CA ARG A 386 11.65 -12.87 0.08
C ARG A 386 10.63 -11.82 0.44
#